data_74be6dbafc2cc20b35208c26e794f331
#
_entry.id   74be6dbafc2cc20b35208c26e794f331
#
_cell.length_a   1.000
_cell.length_b   1.000
_cell.length_c   1.000
_cell.angle_alpha   90.00
_cell.angle_beta   90.00
_cell.angle_gamma   90.00
#
_symmetry.space_group_name_H-M   'P 1'
#
loop_
_entity.id
_entity.type
_entity.pdbx_description
1 polymer ?
#
loop_
_entity_poly.entity_id
_entity_poly.type
_entity_poly.pdbx_seq_one_letter_code
_entity_poly.pdbx_strand_id
1 'polypeptide(L)'
;MQKARIAARVVLVSGALFVAWLLAVWPPPVWWRDHDPSCTAMMRLRADVQTCQRVARRAHDGTSPRRHEDMRLLQRMVIIAEDSRFKTHHGIDFIELRDAWAAGGHRGASTITQQLAKNLYLSPSRSIFRKLKEAATALRLELALSKDRIMTLYLDVAEFGPGIWGVNAASIAYFGVAPSQLTDAQAAALAATLPQPRTSNPTYHPERVLARRDLILARYYGGKTPVPPAEEDSIPQIVPMEPPILPPIPDTLLIPDTTRDHPDSGGPVDH
;
A
#
# COMPACT_ATOMS: atom_id res chain seq x y z
N MET A 1 -12.54 32.80 39.92
CA MET A 1 -13.27 31.56 39.61
C MET A 1 -13.80 31.52 38.16
N GLN A 2 -14.37 32.58 37.62
CA GLN A 2 -14.93 32.59 36.24
C GLN A 2 -13.86 32.38 35.15
N LYS A 3 -12.68 33.01 35.20
CA LYS A 3 -11.57 32.81 34.25
C LYS A 3 -11.08 31.36 34.25
N ALA A 4 -10.97 30.70 35.39
CA ALA A 4 -10.56 29.29 35.49
C ALA A 4 -11.59 28.35 34.82
N ARG A 5 -12.89 28.63 34.99
CA ARG A 5 -13.97 27.86 34.35
C ARG A 5 -13.96 28.01 32.82
N ILE A 6 -13.68 29.25 32.33
CA ILE A 6 -13.55 29.51 30.89
C ILE A 6 -12.34 28.78 30.33
N ALA A 7 -11.17 28.86 30.98
CA ALA A 7 -9.97 28.11 30.56
C ALA A 7 -10.19 26.60 30.51
N ALA A 8 -10.82 26.04 31.56
CA ALA A 8 -11.16 24.62 31.58
C ALA A 8 -12.09 24.20 30.42
N ARG A 9 -13.10 25.03 30.12
CA ARG A 9 -14.00 24.76 28.96
C ARG A 9 -13.26 24.82 27.62
N VAL A 10 -12.37 25.80 27.44
CA VAL A 10 -11.55 25.90 26.22
C VAL A 10 -10.68 24.65 26.06
N VAL A 11 -10.00 24.21 27.11
CA VAL A 11 -9.17 22.99 27.07
C VAL A 11 -10.01 21.75 26.72
N LEU A 12 -11.18 21.58 27.33
CA LEU A 12 -12.07 20.46 27.04
C LEU A 12 -12.58 20.47 25.60
N VAL A 13 -13.02 21.63 25.11
CA VAL A 13 -13.49 21.75 23.71
C VAL A 13 -12.35 21.50 22.72
N SER A 14 -11.18 22.08 22.97
CA SER A 14 -10.00 21.85 22.11
C SER A 14 -9.58 20.37 22.12
N GLY A 15 -9.62 19.72 23.26
CA GLY A 15 -9.35 18.28 23.37
C GLY A 15 -10.39 17.45 22.62
N ALA A 16 -11.68 17.76 22.76
CA ALA A 16 -12.74 17.08 22.03
C ALA A 16 -12.61 17.26 20.50
N LEU A 17 -12.31 18.46 20.04
CA LEU A 17 -12.07 18.76 18.63
C LEU A 17 -10.84 18.01 18.10
N PHE A 18 -9.79 17.91 18.88
CA PHE A 18 -8.59 17.15 18.53
C PHE A 18 -8.89 15.65 18.39
N VAL A 19 -9.63 15.07 19.33
CA VAL A 19 -10.06 13.65 19.26
C VAL A 19 -10.97 13.43 18.05
N ALA A 20 -11.94 14.32 17.82
CA ALA A 20 -12.79 14.24 16.65
C ALA A 20 -11.98 14.30 15.34
N TRP A 21 -10.98 15.17 15.27
CA TRP A 21 -10.07 15.25 14.12
C TRP A 21 -9.23 13.96 13.94
N LEU A 22 -8.71 13.37 15.01
CA LEU A 22 -7.97 12.11 14.95
C LEU A 22 -8.83 10.97 14.37
N LEU A 23 -10.11 10.96 14.71
CA LEU A 23 -11.05 9.93 14.28
C LEU A 23 -11.72 10.26 12.93
N ALA A 24 -11.63 11.48 12.45
CA ALA A 24 -12.26 11.90 11.19
C ALA A 24 -11.49 11.35 9.98
N VAL A 25 -11.94 10.21 9.45
CA VAL A 25 -11.48 9.63 8.18
C VAL A 25 -12.69 9.20 7.35
N TRP A 26 -12.60 9.41 6.03
CA TRP A 26 -13.65 9.06 5.10
C TRP A 26 -13.10 8.33 3.87
N PRO A 27 -13.73 7.25 3.42
CA PRO A 27 -14.85 6.54 4.07
C PRO A 27 -14.44 5.91 5.42
N PRO A 28 -15.41 5.58 6.31
CA PRO A 28 -15.09 4.96 7.60
C PRO A 28 -14.42 3.59 7.40
N PRO A 29 -13.52 3.12 8.30
CA PRO A 29 -12.81 1.86 8.14
C PRO A 29 -13.68 0.64 7.84
N VAL A 30 -14.90 0.57 8.40
CA VAL A 30 -15.86 -0.52 8.15
C VAL A 30 -16.28 -0.62 6.69
N TRP A 31 -16.24 0.47 5.94
CA TRP A 31 -16.54 0.51 4.50
C TRP A 31 -15.67 -0.45 3.69
N TRP A 32 -14.41 -0.56 4.07
CA TRP A 32 -13.44 -1.40 3.39
C TRP A 32 -13.62 -2.90 3.64
N ARG A 33 -14.62 -3.29 4.44
CA ARG A 33 -15.00 -4.70 4.59
C ARG A 33 -15.47 -5.28 3.26
N ASP A 34 -16.29 -4.53 2.55
CA ASP A 34 -17.01 -4.99 1.37
C ASP A 34 -16.67 -4.21 0.08
N HIS A 35 -15.81 -3.16 0.19
CA HIS A 35 -15.45 -2.30 -0.94
C HIS A 35 -13.95 -2.26 -1.12
N ASP A 36 -13.52 -2.29 -2.39
CA ASP A 36 -12.13 -2.13 -2.76
C ASP A 36 -11.81 -0.65 -3.07
N PRO A 37 -10.60 -0.16 -2.71
CA PRO A 37 -10.23 1.22 -2.96
C PRO A 37 -9.97 1.46 -4.46
N SER A 38 -10.66 2.43 -5.03
CA SER A 38 -10.47 2.84 -6.43
C SER A 38 -9.32 3.82 -6.63
N CYS A 39 -9.16 4.78 -5.72
CA CYS A 39 -8.04 5.73 -5.70
C CYS A 39 -7.82 6.24 -4.27
N THR A 40 -6.68 5.92 -3.70
CA THR A 40 -6.36 6.27 -2.32
C THR A 40 -5.88 7.72 -2.17
N ALA A 41 -5.80 8.22 -0.94
CA ALA A 41 -5.24 9.54 -0.65
C ALA A 41 -3.80 9.67 -1.16
N MET A 42 -2.99 8.63 -0.99
CA MET A 42 -1.61 8.62 -1.46
C MET A 42 -1.51 8.60 -2.98
N MET A 43 -2.35 7.82 -3.68
CA MET A 43 -2.41 7.80 -5.14
C MET A 43 -2.79 9.17 -5.69
N ARG A 44 -3.77 9.86 -5.10
CA ARG A 44 -4.17 11.22 -5.52
C ARG A 44 -3.06 12.25 -5.44
N LEU A 45 -2.12 12.05 -4.54
CA LEU A 45 -1.00 12.97 -4.31
C LEU A 45 0.26 12.62 -5.11
N ARG A 46 0.42 11.36 -5.51
CA ARG A 46 1.66 10.86 -6.12
C ARG A 46 1.48 10.26 -7.52
N ALA A 47 0.27 9.80 -7.84
CA ALA A 47 -0.03 9.20 -9.13
C ALA A 47 -0.67 10.22 -10.08
N ASP A 48 -0.58 9.94 -11.38
CA ASP A 48 -1.35 10.66 -12.38
C ASP A 48 -2.83 10.23 -12.37
N VAL A 49 -3.66 11.02 -13.06
CA VAL A 49 -5.11 10.76 -13.18
C VAL A 49 -5.39 9.41 -13.84
N GLN A 50 -4.56 9.02 -14.83
CA GLN A 50 -4.71 7.76 -15.56
C GLN A 50 -4.46 6.55 -14.66
N THR A 51 -3.51 6.64 -13.73
CA THR A 51 -3.24 5.58 -12.75
C THR A 51 -4.41 5.37 -11.82
N CYS A 52 -5.02 6.46 -11.28
CA CYS A 52 -6.24 6.35 -10.49
C CYS A 52 -7.39 5.72 -11.28
N GLN A 53 -7.57 6.09 -12.55
CA GLN A 53 -8.61 5.51 -13.41
C GLN A 53 -8.38 4.01 -13.66
N ARG A 54 -7.12 3.59 -13.91
CA ARG A 54 -6.77 2.17 -14.08
C ARG A 54 -7.08 1.35 -12.84
N VAL A 55 -6.71 1.84 -11.66
CA VAL A 55 -7.00 1.17 -10.37
C VAL A 55 -8.51 1.11 -10.16
N ALA A 56 -9.25 2.20 -10.43
CA ALA A 56 -10.71 2.24 -10.30
C ALA A 56 -11.41 1.23 -11.22
N ARG A 57 -10.99 1.09 -12.48
CA ARG A 57 -11.54 0.09 -13.41
C ARG A 57 -11.33 -1.33 -12.89
N ARG A 58 -10.13 -1.68 -12.42
CA ARG A 58 -9.83 -3.00 -11.85
C ARG A 58 -10.68 -3.32 -10.63
N ALA A 59 -10.91 -2.36 -9.76
CA ALA A 59 -11.78 -2.52 -8.60
C ALA A 59 -13.24 -2.77 -9.03
N HIS A 60 -13.69 -2.13 -10.11
CA HIS A 60 -15.05 -2.28 -10.64
C HIS A 60 -15.26 -3.61 -11.37
N ASP A 61 -14.29 -4.03 -12.18
CA ASP A 61 -14.38 -5.23 -13.03
C ASP A 61 -14.20 -6.54 -12.22
N GLY A 62 -14.05 -6.46 -10.90
CA GLY A 62 -13.86 -7.63 -10.04
C GLY A 62 -12.54 -8.38 -10.30
N THR A 63 -11.64 -7.78 -11.08
CA THR A 63 -10.30 -8.30 -11.35
C THR A 63 -9.32 -8.01 -10.21
N SER A 64 -9.75 -7.27 -9.18
CA SER A 64 -9.04 -7.22 -7.90
C SER A 64 -8.98 -8.63 -7.33
N PRO A 65 -7.81 -9.12 -6.91
CA PRO A 65 -7.66 -10.50 -6.48
C PRO A 65 -8.45 -10.76 -5.21
N ARG A 66 -9.72 -11.12 -5.34
CA ARG A 66 -10.55 -11.60 -4.23
C ARG A 66 -10.08 -12.98 -3.72
N ARG A 67 -9.16 -13.62 -4.43
CA ARG A 67 -8.62 -14.95 -4.10
C ARG A 67 -7.28 -14.81 -3.40
N HIS A 68 -7.34 -14.64 -2.08
CA HIS A 68 -6.17 -14.63 -1.20
C HIS A 68 -5.36 -15.92 -1.22
N GLU A 69 -5.97 -17.02 -1.62
CA GLU A 69 -5.31 -18.32 -1.62
C GLU A 69 -4.13 -18.37 -2.59
N ASP A 70 -4.23 -17.65 -3.70
CA ASP A 70 -3.19 -17.66 -4.75
C ASP A 70 -2.00 -16.74 -4.43
N MET A 71 -2.04 -15.93 -3.36
CA MET A 71 -0.97 -14.99 -3.00
C MET A 71 -0.28 -15.28 -1.66
N ARG A 72 -0.51 -16.46 -1.09
CA ARG A 72 0.05 -16.81 0.25
C ARG A 72 1.57 -16.68 0.32
N LEU A 73 2.26 -17.02 -0.76
CA LEU A 73 3.71 -16.86 -0.85
C LEU A 73 4.14 -15.41 -0.67
N LEU A 74 3.58 -14.52 -1.49
CA LEU A 74 3.90 -13.09 -1.42
C LEU A 74 3.52 -12.49 -0.06
N GLN A 75 2.35 -12.83 0.49
CA GLN A 75 1.92 -12.37 1.81
C GLN A 75 2.94 -12.77 2.89
N ARG A 76 3.47 -14.00 2.86
CA ARG A 76 4.53 -14.43 3.78
C ARG A 76 5.80 -13.62 3.62
N MET A 77 6.24 -13.36 2.37
CA MET A 77 7.42 -12.54 2.10
C MET A 77 7.25 -11.12 2.62
N VAL A 78 6.06 -10.53 2.43
CA VAL A 78 5.72 -9.18 2.93
C VAL A 78 5.69 -9.13 4.45
N ILE A 79 5.10 -10.14 5.12
CA ILE A 79 5.11 -10.23 6.59
C ILE A 79 6.56 -10.31 7.12
N ILE A 80 7.40 -11.12 6.50
CA ILE A 80 8.82 -11.24 6.88
C ILE A 80 9.56 -9.92 6.69
N ALA A 81 9.25 -9.20 5.60
CA ALA A 81 9.95 -7.99 5.20
C ALA A 81 9.55 -6.75 6.02
N GLU A 82 8.26 -6.61 6.33
CA GLU A 82 7.67 -5.36 6.81
C GLU A 82 7.15 -5.45 8.25
N ASP A 83 6.64 -6.62 8.66
CA ASP A 83 5.90 -6.73 9.91
C ASP A 83 5.83 -8.18 10.38
N SER A 84 6.92 -8.68 10.92
CA SER A 84 7.07 -10.11 11.27
C SER A 84 6.05 -10.60 12.30
N ARG A 85 5.45 -9.69 13.07
CA ARG A 85 4.43 -9.97 14.08
C ARG A 85 3.01 -9.55 13.65
N PHE A 86 2.79 -9.28 12.38
CA PHE A 86 1.51 -8.83 11.83
C PHE A 86 0.29 -9.58 12.35
N LYS A 87 0.40 -10.90 12.48
CA LYS A 87 -0.71 -11.75 12.92
C LYS A 87 -1.03 -11.65 14.43
N THR A 88 -0.13 -11.07 15.23
CA THR A 88 -0.22 -11.10 16.71
C THR A 88 -0.54 -9.76 17.36
N HIS A 89 -0.22 -8.64 16.70
CA HIS A 89 -0.56 -7.30 17.22
C HIS A 89 -1.87 -6.77 16.62
N HIS A 90 -2.40 -5.69 17.18
CA HIS A 90 -3.65 -5.04 16.76
C HIS A 90 -3.39 -3.62 16.25
N GLY A 91 -2.72 -3.51 15.09
CA GLY A 91 -2.48 -2.25 14.38
C GLY A 91 -1.19 -1.54 14.76
N ILE A 92 -0.75 -1.64 16.00
CA ILE A 92 0.54 -1.11 16.48
C ILE A 92 1.31 -2.25 17.14
N ASP A 93 2.57 -2.40 16.74
CA ASP A 93 3.50 -3.33 17.39
C ASP A 93 4.33 -2.60 18.45
N PHE A 94 3.84 -2.64 19.70
CA PHE A 94 4.50 -1.97 20.81
C PHE A 94 5.87 -2.59 21.18
N ILE A 95 6.09 -3.87 20.85
CA ILE A 95 7.38 -4.52 21.11
C ILE A 95 8.40 -3.98 20.10
N GLU A 96 8.07 -3.97 18.81
CA GLU A 96 8.95 -3.41 17.78
C GLU A 96 9.20 -1.92 17.99
N LEU A 97 8.17 -1.17 18.41
CA LEU A 97 8.31 0.26 18.72
C LEU A 97 9.28 0.49 19.87
N ARG A 98 9.20 -0.32 20.94
CA ARG A 98 10.13 -0.26 22.08
C ARG A 98 11.55 -0.62 21.65
N ASP A 99 11.71 -1.68 20.86
CA ASP A 99 13.00 -2.18 20.41
C ASP A 99 13.66 -1.18 19.42
N ALA A 100 12.86 -0.54 18.54
CA ALA A 100 13.31 0.54 17.69
C ALA A 100 13.77 1.77 18.47
N TRP A 101 13.03 2.12 19.54
CA TRP A 101 13.42 3.20 20.45
C TRP A 101 14.74 2.90 21.16
N ALA A 102 14.89 1.69 21.69
CA ALA A 102 16.12 1.25 22.37
C ALA A 102 17.33 1.24 21.41
N ALA A 103 17.10 1.01 20.12
CA ALA A 103 18.13 1.07 19.07
C ALA A 103 18.44 2.49 18.57
N GLY A 104 17.98 3.54 19.25
CA GLY A 104 18.25 4.93 18.91
C GLY A 104 17.26 5.59 17.93
N GLY A 105 16.11 4.95 17.67
CA GLY A 105 15.02 5.53 16.87
C GLY A 105 15.24 5.56 15.35
N HIS A 106 16.35 5.05 14.87
CA HIS A 106 16.68 5.00 13.43
C HIS A 106 16.02 3.82 12.69
N ARG A 107 15.37 2.95 13.45
CA ARG A 107 14.74 1.73 12.94
C ARG A 107 13.27 1.97 12.64
N GLY A 108 12.81 1.61 11.44
CA GLY A 108 11.38 1.66 11.09
C GLY A 108 10.57 0.67 11.96
N ALA A 109 9.51 1.15 12.62
CA ALA A 109 8.62 0.35 13.45
C ALA A 109 7.15 0.48 13.01
N SER A 110 6.92 0.86 11.75
CA SER A 110 5.56 1.01 11.21
C SER A 110 5.02 -0.33 10.74
N THR A 111 3.85 -0.70 11.24
CA THR A 111 3.17 -1.94 10.87
C THR A 111 2.52 -1.87 9.48
N ILE A 112 2.19 -3.02 8.89
CA ILE A 112 1.41 -3.12 7.65
C ILE A 112 0.08 -2.34 7.79
N THR A 113 -0.60 -2.43 8.93
CA THR A 113 -1.85 -1.71 9.16
C THR A 113 -1.66 -0.19 9.22
N GLN A 114 -0.56 0.29 9.79
CA GLN A 114 -0.21 1.71 9.78
C GLN A 114 0.12 2.21 8.36
N GLN A 115 0.85 1.41 7.59
CA GLN A 115 1.13 1.71 6.18
C GLN A 115 -0.16 1.75 5.35
N LEU A 116 -1.08 0.81 5.57
CA LEU A 116 -2.41 0.82 4.94
C LEU A 116 -3.19 2.10 5.30
N ALA A 117 -3.25 2.45 6.60
CA ALA A 117 -3.91 3.68 7.07
C ALA A 117 -3.35 4.93 6.38
N LYS A 118 -2.01 5.02 6.27
CA LYS A 118 -1.32 6.07 5.54
C LYS A 118 -1.75 6.13 4.08
N ASN A 119 -1.71 5.00 3.39
CA ASN A 119 -2.03 4.93 1.96
C ASN A 119 -3.49 5.30 1.66
N LEU A 120 -4.43 4.81 2.46
CA LEU A 120 -5.86 5.07 2.25
C LEU A 120 -6.26 6.52 2.52
N TYR A 121 -5.73 7.14 3.59
CA TYR A 121 -6.35 8.34 4.16
C TYR A 121 -5.42 9.54 4.31
N LEU A 122 -4.09 9.35 4.31
CA LEU A 122 -3.18 10.39 4.78
C LEU A 122 -2.24 10.91 3.68
N SER A 123 -1.67 12.07 3.95
CA SER A 123 -0.63 12.67 3.11
C SER A 123 0.76 12.12 3.46
N PRO A 124 1.76 12.29 2.58
CA PRO A 124 3.14 11.88 2.82
C PRO A 124 3.90 12.78 3.81
N SER A 125 3.24 13.76 4.46
CA SER A 125 3.90 14.68 5.39
C SER A 125 4.51 13.94 6.60
N ARG A 126 5.59 14.51 7.18
CA ARG A 126 6.30 13.94 8.35
C ARG A 126 5.89 14.58 9.68
N SER A 127 4.63 15.00 9.82
CA SER A 127 4.12 15.59 11.05
C SER A 127 3.83 14.54 12.10
N ILE A 128 4.16 14.82 13.37
CA ILE A 128 3.79 13.97 14.51
C ILE A 128 2.26 13.82 14.62
N PHE A 129 1.51 14.87 14.33
CA PHE A 129 0.04 14.82 14.32
C PHE A 129 -0.49 13.87 13.27
N ARG A 130 0.13 13.85 12.07
CA ARG A 130 -0.18 12.86 11.04
C ARG A 130 0.11 11.44 11.54
N LYS A 131 1.25 11.22 12.23
CA LYS A 131 1.61 9.89 12.77
C LYS A 131 0.65 9.44 13.86
N LEU A 132 0.17 10.34 14.71
CA LEU A 132 -0.88 10.04 15.70
C LEU A 132 -2.20 9.65 15.00
N LYS A 133 -2.59 10.38 13.94
CA LYS A 133 -3.78 10.04 13.15
C LYS A 133 -3.64 8.70 12.43
N GLU A 134 -2.45 8.39 11.92
CA GLU A 134 -2.12 7.10 11.32
C GLU A 134 -2.32 5.96 12.34
N ALA A 135 -1.76 6.10 13.54
CA ALA A 135 -1.89 5.12 14.60
C ALA A 135 -3.35 4.91 15.04
N ALA A 136 -4.10 6.01 15.25
CA ALA A 136 -5.52 5.94 15.60
C ALA A 136 -6.35 5.28 14.47
N THR A 137 -6.04 5.57 13.22
CA THR A 137 -6.70 4.98 12.06
C THR A 137 -6.36 3.49 11.92
N ALA A 138 -5.10 3.10 12.18
CA ALA A 138 -4.67 1.71 12.15
C ALA A 138 -5.42 0.86 13.19
N LEU A 139 -5.57 1.35 14.43
CA LEU A 139 -6.38 0.68 15.45
C LEU A 139 -7.83 0.49 15.00
N ARG A 140 -8.42 1.49 14.36
CA ARG A 140 -9.79 1.42 13.86
C ARG A 140 -9.94 0.46 12.67
N LEU A 141 -8.92 0.35 11.79
CA LEU A 141 -8.90 -0.65 10.73
C LEU A 141 -8.88 -2.07 11.31
N GLU A 142 -8.08 -2.32 12.35
CA GLU A 142 -8.03 -3.63 13.02
C GLU A 142 -9.33 -3.99 13.73
N LEU A 143 -10.05 -3.02 14.28
CA LEU A 143 -11.37 -3.25 14.86
C LEU A 143 -12.45 -3.55 13.80
N ALA A 144 -12.27 -3.04 12.59
CA ALA A 144 -13.28 -3.14 11.53
C ALA A 144 -13.02 -4.32 10.58
N LEU A 145 -11.78 -4.74 10.38
CA LEU A 145 -11.35 -5.66 9.32
C LEU A 145 -10.58 -6.86 9.89
N SER A 146 -10.65 -7.98 9.19
CA SER A 146 -9.77 -9.13 9.48
C SER A 146 -8.34 -8.86 9.00
N LYS A 147 -7.36 -9.56 9.57
CA LYS A 147 -5.96 -9.51 9.13
C LYS A 147 -5.79 -9.82 7.64
N ASP A 148 -6.53 -10.77 7.14
CA ASP A 148 -6.47 -11.15 5.74
C ASP A 148 -7.04 -10.04 4.84
N ARG A 149 -8.10 -9.36 5.27
CA ARG A 149 -8.62 -8.20 4.54
C ARG A 149 -7.66 -7.01 4.56
N ILE A 150 -7.04 -6.74 5.70
CA ILE A 150 -6.00 -5.70 5.82
C ILE A 150 -4.83 -6.00 4.86
N MET A 151 -4.35 -7.23 4.82
CA MET A 151 -3.27 -7.64 3.92
C MET A 151 -3.66 -7.48 2.45
N THR A 152 -4.88 -7.86 2.07
CA THR A 152 -5.37 -7.66 0.70
C THR A 152 -5.37 -6.20 0.31
N LEU A 153 -6.03 -5.38 1.10
CA LEU A 153 -6.11 -3.95 0.86
C LEU A 153 -4.71 -3.33 0.77
N TYR A 154 -3.80 -3.77 1.63
CA TYR A 154 -2.41 -3.30 1.61
C TYR A 154 -1.73 -3.63 0.28
N LEU A 155 -1.80 -4.87 -0.18
CA LEU A 155 -1.20 -5.31 -1.44
C LEU A 155 -1.85 -4.64 -2.66
N ASP A 156 -3.12 -4.29 -2.58
CA ASP A 156 -3.83 -3.60 -3.66
C ASP A 156 -3.45 -2.11 -3.78
N VAL A 157 -3.07 -1.47 -2.67
CA VAL A 157 -2.82 -0.02 -2.65
C VAL A 157 -1.36 0.37 -2.42
N ALA A 158 -0.46 -0.58 -2.15
CA ALA A 158 0.95 -0.30 -1.96
C ALA A 158 1.59 0.22 -3.26
N GLU A 159 2.49 1.20 -3.13
CA GLU A 159 3.35 1.66 -4.21
C GLU A 159 4.52 0.68 -4.35
N PHE A 160 4.81 0.24 -5.57
CA PHE A 160 5.94 -0.64 -5.91
C PHE A 160 6.96 0.05 -6.84
N GLY A 161 6.67 1.26 -7.28
CA GLY A 161 7.52 2.06 -8.14
C GLY A 161 6.79 3.31 -8.59
N PRO A 162 7.45 4.26 -9.25
CA PRO A 162 6.82 5.43 -9.82
C PRO A 162 5.67 5.04 -10.76
N GLY A 163 4.43 5.40 -10.41
CA GLY A 163 3.22 5.03 -11.16
C GLY A 163 2.78 3.57 -11.07
N ILE A 164 3.48 2.71 -10.31
CA ILE A 164 3.15 1.28 -10.16
C ILE A 164 2.49 1.08 -8.79
N TRP A 165 1.18 0.86 -8.82
CA TRP A 165 0.36 0.70 -7.62
C TRP A 165 -0.36 -0.64 -7.60
N GLY A 166 -0.26 -1.31 -6.48
CA GLY A 166 -0.81 -2.63 -6.25
C GLY A 166 0.01 -3.76 -6.86
N VAL A 167 -0.09 -4.92 -6.21
CA VAL A 167 0.73 -6.10 -6.53
C VAL A 167 0.51 -6.62 -7.96
N ASN A 168 -0.71 -6.54 -8.49
CA ASN A 168 -1.00 -6.97 -9.86
C ASN A 168 -0.22 -6.14 -10.89
N ALA A 169 -0.20 -4.82 -10.72
CA ALA A 169 0.56 -3.95 -11.61
C ALA A 169 2.07 -4.21 -11.47
N ALA A 170 2.55 -4.40 -10.24
CA ALA A 170 3.95 -4.66 -9.97
C ALA A 170 4.44 -5.99 -10.53
N SER A 171 3.67 -7.07 -10.35
CA SER A 171 4.00 -8.41 -10.84
C SER A 171 4.12 -8.43 -12.36
N ILE A 172 3.15 -7.83 -13.05
CA ILE A 172 3.17 -7.73 -14.51
C ILE A 172 4.30 -6.80 -14.99
N ALA A 173 4.45 -5.62 -14.35
CA ALA A 173 5.45 -4.64 -14.79
C ALA A 173 6.89 -5.13 -14.64
N TYR A 174 7.19 -5.85 -13.56
CA TYR A 174 8.56 -6.28 -13.28
C TYR A 174 8.89 -7.69 -13.79
N PHE A 175 7.89 -8.57 -13.86
CA PHE A 175 8.14 -10.00 -14.12
C PHE A 175 7.28 -10.58 -15.25
N GLY A 176 6.29 -9.84 -15.76
CA GLY A 176 5.43 -10.31 -16.85
C GLY A 176 4.46 -11.43 -16.47
N VAL A 177 4.27 -11.69 -15.17
CA VAL A 177 3.43 -12.81 -14.69
C VAL A 177 2.37 -12.33 -13.70
N ALA A 178 1.30 -13.10 -13.52
CA ALA A 178 0.30 -12.83 -12.50
C ALA A 178 0.88 -13.05 -11.08
N PRO A 179 0.35 -12.40 -10.03
CA PRO A 179 0.84 -12.57 -8.67
C PRO A 179 0.82 -14.01 -8.15
N SER A 180 -0.11 -14.84 -8.62
CA SER A 180 -0.21 -16.28 -8.30
C SER A 180 0.89 -17.14 -8.93
N GLN A 181 1.59 -16.59 -9.93
CA GLN A 181 2.65 -17.29 -10.68
C GLN A 181 4.07 -16.83 -10.27
N LEU A 182 4.17 -15.93 -9.29
CA LEU A 182 5.45 -15.45 -8.79
C LEU A 182 6.26 -16.60 -8.19
N THR A 183 7.52 -16.70 -8.57
CA THR A 183 8.50 -17.54 -7.88
C THR A 183 8.84 -16.96 -6.51
N ASP A 184 9.46 -17.76 -5.63
CA ASP A 184 9.92 -17.31 -4.31
C ASP A 184 10.83 -16.07 -4.42
N ALA A 185 11.75 -16.09 -5.39
CA ALA A 185 12.67 -14.97 -5.64
C ALA A 185 11.94 -13.70 -6.12
N GLN A 186 10.95 -13.84 -6.99
CA GLN A 186 10.15 -12.72 -7.48
C GLN A 186 9.24 -12.13 -6.39
N ALA A 187 8.58 -12.99 -5.60
CA ALA A 187 7.75 -12.57 -4.48
C ALA A 187 8.59 -11.84 -3.41
N ALA A 188 9.77 -12.38 -3.08
CA ALA A 188 10.69 -11.73 -2.16
C ALA A 188 11.24 -10.39 -2.71
N ALA A 189 11.47 -10.28 -4.02
CA ALA A 189 11.90 -9.03 -4.65
C ALA A 189 10.80 -7.96 -4.59
N LEU A 190 9.52 -8.32 -4.80
CA LEU A 190 8.41 -7.38 -4.58
C LEU A 190 8.32 -6.93 -3.13
N ALA A 191 8.43 -7.85 -2.17
CA ALA A 191 8.45 -7.49 -0.75
C ALA A 191 9.65 -6.60 -0.41
N ALA A 192 10.82 -6.83 -1.02
CA ALA A 192 12.02 -6.01 -0.84
C ALA A 192 11.88 -4.57 -1.37
N THR A 193 10.96 -4.35 -2.31
CA THR A 193 10.72 -3.04 -2.93
C THR A 193 9.87 -2.11 -2.05
N LEU A 194 8.99 -2.66 -1.21
CA LEU A 194 7.99 -1.90 -0.45
C LEU A 194 8.53 -0.74 0.40
N PRO A 195 9.70 -0.85 1.07
CA PRO A 195 10.20 0.23 1.90
C PRO A 195 10.53 1.51 1.12
N GLN A 196 11.10 1.35 -0.07
CA GLN A 196 11.64 2.44 -0.88
C GLN A 196 11.28 2.28 -2.37
N PRO A 197 9.99 2.17 -2.74
CA PRO A 197 9.57 1.78 -4.07
C PRO A 197 10.03 2.75 -5.17
N ARG A 198 10.24 4.01 -4.83
CA ARG A 198 10.62 5.05 -5.79
C ARG A 198 12.13 5.16 -6.01
N THR A 199 12.92 4.69 -5.06
CA THR A 199 14.38 4.81 -5.07
C THR A 199 15.08 3.45 -5.11
N SER A 200 14.34 2.35 -4.93
CA SER A 200 14.85 0.98 -4.98
C SER A 200 13.73 0.03 -5.41
N ASN A 201 13.80 -0.39 -6.67
CA ASN A 201 12.85 -1.35 -7.27
C ASN A 201 13.60 -2.19 -8.32
N PRO A 202 13.01 -3.24 -8.88
CA PRO A 202 13.69 -4.15 -9.81
C PRO A 202 14.28 -3.50 -11.07
N THR A 203 13.83 -2.29 -11.45
CA THR A 203 14.36 -1.55 -12.59
C THR A 203 15.27 -0.39 -12.21
N TYR A 204 15.24 0.03 -10.95
CA TYR A 204 16.04 1.15 -10.47
C TYR A 204 16.72 0.79 -9.14
N HIS A 205 18.03 0.80 -9.10
CA HIS A 205 18.87 0.28 -8.02
C HIS A 205 18.54 -1.18 -7.65
N PRO A 206 18.51 -2.10 -8.65
CA PRO A 206 18.15 -3.50 -8.43
C PRO A 206 19.07 -4.21 -7.42
N GLU A 207 20.33 -3.79 -7.28
CA GLU A 207 21.29 -4.33 -6.32
C GLU A 207 20.78 -4.25 -4.87
N ARG A 208 20.09 -3.15 -4.50
CA ARG A 208 19.48 -2.97 -3.17
C ARG A 208 18.31 -3.93 -2.98
N VAL A 209 17.49 -4.07 -4.02
CA VAL A 209 16.37 -5.03 -4.00
C VAL A 209 16.90 -6.46 -3.87
N LEU A 210 17.93 -6.82 -4.62
CA LEU A 210 18.52 -8.15 -4.59
C LEU A 210 19.12 -8.48 -3.22
N ALA A 211 19.87 -7.56 -2.62
CA ALA A 211 20.43 -7.73 -1.28
C ALA A 211 19.32 -7.96 -0.23
N ARG A 212 18.25 -7.15 -0.25
CA ARG A 212 17.11 -7.30 0.67
C ARG A 212 16.30 -8.56 0.38
N ARG A 213 16.08 -8.91 -0.89
CA ARG A 213 15.45 -10.16 -1.32
C ARG A 213 16.13 -11.37 -0.70
N ASP A 214 17.45 -11.42 -0.76
CA ASP A 214 18.22 -12.57 -0.28
C ASP A 214 18.09 -12.75 1.24
N LEU A 215 18.00 -11.64 1.99
CA LEU A 215 17.70 -11.68 3.43
C LEU A 215 16.28 -12.19 3.71
N ILE A 216 15.28 -11.76 2.92
CA ILE A 216 13.90 -12.22 3.05
C ILE A 216 13.82 -13.72 2.75
N LEU A 217 14.46 -14.19 1.68
CA LEU A 217 14.53 -15.62 1.33
C LEU A 217 15.24 -16.44 2.40
N ALA A 218 16.38 -15.96 2.90
CA ALA A 218 17.09 -16.63 3.98
C ALA A 218 16.18 -16.80 5.20
N ARG A 219 15.42 -15.77 5.56
CA ARG A 219 14.47 -15.82 6.68
C ARG A 219 13.29 -16.75 6.40
N TYR A 220 12.78 -16.73 5.18
CA TYR A 220 11.68 -17.58 4.75
C TYR A 220 12.05 -19.09 4.85
N TYR A 221 13.27 -19.45 4.47
CA TYR A 221 13.78 -20.81 4.55
C TYR A 221 14.36 -21.19 5.94
N GLY A 222 14.08 -20.41 6.98
CA GLY A 222 14.43 -20.74 8.35
C GLY A 222 15.75 -20.16 8.86
N GLY A 223 16.38 -19.27 8.11
CA GLY A 223 17.54 -18.50 8.55
C GLY A 223 17.19 -17.60 9.75
N LYS A 224 18.16 -17.41 10.66
CA LYS A 224 18.00 -16.57 11.87
C LYS A 224 18.36 -15.11 11.64
N THR A 225 18.97 -14.77 10.50
CA THR A 225 19.37 -13.40 10.17
C THR A 225 18.13 -12.50 10.09
N PRO A 226 18.03 -11.43 10.89
CA PRO A 226 16.91 -10.51 10.79
C PRO A 226 16.98 -9.75 9.46
N VAL A 227 15.84 -9.57 8.83
CA VAL A 227 15.73 -8.59 7.73
C VAL A 227 15.71 -7.22 8.39
N PRO A 228 16.67 -6.33 8.08
CA PRO A 228 16.66 -4.99 8.65
C PRO A 228 15.33 -4.31 8.28
N PRO A 229 14.66 -3.65 9.23
CA PRO A 229 13.54 -2.79 8.87
C PRO A 229 14.05 -1.71 7.92
N ALA A 230 13.17 -1.24 7.06
CA ALA A 230 13.48 -0.12 6.21
C ALA A 230 13.85 1.09 7.06
N GLU A 231 14.98 1.70 6.79
CA GLU A 231 15.22 3.05 7.25
C GLU A 231 14.13 3.93 6.65
N GLU A 232 13.32 4.57 7.49
CA GLU A 232 12.32 5.52 7.05
C GLU A 232 13.08 6.72 6.47
N ASP A 233 13.06 6.84 5.16
CA ASP A 233 13.89 7.73 4.35
C ASP A 233 14.15 9.09 4.98
N SER A 234 15.42 9.41 5.17
CA SER A 234 15.90 10.75 4.86
C SER A 234 15.54 11.01 3.40
N ILE A 235 14.61 11.93 3.13
CA ILE A 235 14.19 12.27 1.76
C ILE A 235 15.45 12.62 0.96
N PRO A 236 15.84 11.85 -0.07
CA PRO A 236 16.70 12.42 -1.08
C PRO A 236 15.89 13.58 -1.68
N GLN A 237 16.53 14.73 -1.78
CA GLN A 237 15.94 15.85 -2.50
C GLN A 237 15.41 15.31 -3.82
N ILE A 238 14.15 15.64 -4.12
CA ILE A 238 13.46 15.21 -5.33
C ILE A 238 14.29 15.69 -6.52
N VAL A 239 15.16 14.83 -7.03
CA VAL A 239 15.62 14.97 -8.41
C VAL A 239 14.40 14.55 -9.22
N PRO A 240 13.85 15.41 -10.08
CA PRO A 240 12.77 15.03 -10.98
C PRO A 240 13.33 13.91 -11.87
N MET A 241 12.96 12.68 -11.59
CA MET A 241 13.30 11.56 -12.42
C MET A 241 12.19 11.44 -13.45
N GLU A 242 12.53 11.54 -14.72
CA GLU A 242 11.64 11.10 -15.77
C GLU A 242 11.19 9.67 -15.45
N PRO A 243 9.88 9.39 -15.47
CA PRO A 243 9.40 8.04 -15.27
C PRO A 243 10.11 7.13 -16.28
N PRO A 244 10.59 5.94 -15.87
CA PRO A 244 11.15 5.01 -16.82
C PRO A 244 10.14 4.83 -17.97
N ILE A 245 10.59 4.99 -19.20
CA ILE A 245 9.79 4.73 -20.39
C ILE A 245 9.51 3.23 -20.33
N LEU A 246 8.35 2.87 -19.79
CA LEU A 246 7.87 1.49 -19.85
C LEU A 246 7.78 1.13 -21.33
N PRO A 247 8.37 0.02 -21.77
CA PRO A 247 8.16 -0.43 -23.13
C PRO A 247 6.66 -0.51 -23.38
N PRO A 248 6.17 -0.14 -24.57
CA PRO A 248 4.77 -0.23 -24.90
C PRO A 248 4.30 -1.65 -24.59
N ILE A 249 3.17 -1.75 -23.88
CA ILE A 249 2.53 -3.04 -23.60
C ILE A 249 2.30 -3.70 -24.95
N PRO A 250 2.85 -4.91 -25.21
CA PRO A 250 2.63 -5.58 -26.49
C PRO A 250 1.12 -5.66 -26.76
N ASP A 251 0.69 -5.31 -27.97
CA ASP A 251 -0.73 -5.33 -28.38
C ASP A 251 -1.40 -6.69 -28.17
N THR A 252 -0.63 -7.76 -28.08
CA THR A 252 -1.07 -9.12 -27.74
C THR A 252 -1.65 -9.27 -26.32
N LEU A 253 -1.47 -8.29 -25.42
CA LEU A 253 -2.05 -8.27 -24.08
C LEU A 253 -3.25 -7.32 -23.97
N LEU A 254 -3.58 -6.59 -25.01
CA LEU A 254 -4.84 -5.88 -25.11
C LEU A 254 -5.90 -6.91 -25.51
N ILE A 255 -6.87 -7.13 -24.61
CA ILE A 255 -8.08 -7.90 -24.95
C ILE A 255 -8.68 -7.22 -26.19
N PRO A 256 -8.89 -7.93 -27.30
CA PRO A 256 -9.52 -7.33 -28.46
C PRO A 256 -10.86 -6.72 -28.05
N ASP A 257 -11.06 -5.47 -28.45
CA ASP A 257 -12.31 -4.76 -28.24
C ASP A 257 -13.40 -5.44 -29.09
N THR A 258 -14.12 -6.38 -28.48
CA THR A 258 -15.21 -7.13 -29.12
C THR A 258 -16.48 -6.32 -29.31
N THR A 259 -16.44 -4.99 -29.13
CA THR A 259 -17.61 -4.12 -29.26
C THR A 259 -17.72 -3.41 -30.61
N ARG A 260 -16.88 -3.75 -31.60
CA ARG A 260 -16.92 -3.16 -32.92
C ARG A 260 -17.25 -4.13 -34.03
N ASP A 261 -18.40 -4.83 -33.95
CA ASP A 261 -19.00 -5.43 -35.10
C ASP A 261 -20.50 -5.60 -34.88
N HIS A 262 -21.24 -4.48 -34.96
CA HIS A 262 -22.62 -4.51 -35.41
C HIS A 262 -22.63 -3.99 -36.84
N PRO A 263 -22.87 -4.84 -37.81
CA PRO A 263 -23.12 -4.37 -39.15
C PRO A 263 -24.50 -3.67 -39.17
N ASP A 264 -24.45 -2.42 -39.53
CA ASP A 264 -25.63 -1.60 -39.87
C ASP A 264 -26.38 -2.27 -41.06
N SER A 265 -27.45 -3.00 -40.73
CA SER A 265 -28.39 -3.50 -41.74
C SER A 265 -29.42 -2.41 -42.08
N GLY A 266 -28.96 -1.38 -42.78
CA GLY A 266 -29.84 -0.43 -43.46
C GLY A 266 -30.24 -1.01 -44.80
N GLY A 267 -31.35 -1.73 -44.87
CA GLY A 267 -32.04 -2.04 -46.13
C GLY A 267 -32.87 -0.84 -46.57
N PRO A 268 -32.96 -0.58 -47.88
CA PRO A 268 -33.74 0.53 -48.42
C PRO A 268 -35.24 0.19 -48.33
N VAL A 269 -36.02 1.16 -47.89
CA VAL A 269 -37.49 1.13 -47.99
C VAL A 269 -37.86 1.87 -49.29
N ASP A 270 -38.20 1.11 -50.32
CA ASP A 270 -38.95 1.61 -51.49
C ASP A 270 -40.43 1.67 -51.14
N HIS A 271 -41.05 2.81 -51.59
CA HIS A 271 -42.47 3.21 -51.67
C HIS A 271 -43.13 3.77 -50.43
#